data_424233af33f714a268edefddec31cf44
#
_entry.id   424233af33f714a268edefddec31cf44
#
_cell.length_a   1.000
_cell.length_b   1.000
_cell.length_c   1.000
_cell.angle_alpha   90.00
_cell.angle_beta   90.00
_cell.angle_gamma   90.00
#
_symmetry.space_group_name_H-M   'P 1'
#
loop_
_entity.id
_entity.type
_entity.pdbx_description
1 polymer ?
#
loop_
_entity_poly.entity_id
_entity_poly.type
_entity_poly.pdbx_seq_one_letter_code
_entity_poly.pdbx_strand_id
1 'polypeptide(L)'
;MQNGDLKYWVALKRVEGIGNVGFQALIDAFGSPRDAFAAPLSMLQAVPGIGVKSAARIKAFTGWEKAQREIERAGRAGVSIVTSRDPLYPPRLLAADDHPAYLYVRGVLEGDDVCVAVVGSRAASTYGKYTTERLCRELALRGVTVV
;
A
#
# COMPACT_ATOMS: atom_id res chain seq x y z
N MET A 1 -7.47 -9.41 -11.11
CA MET A 1 -6.57 -10.20 -10.23
C MET A 1 -7.37 -11.29 -9.54
N GLN A 2 -6.88 -12.53 -9.48
CA GLN A 2 -7.59 -13.59 -8.76
C GLN A 2 -7.48 -13.34 -7.26
N ASN A 3 -8.58 -13.55 -6.52
CA ASN A 3 -8.66 -13.32 -5.07
C ASN A 3 -7.60 -14.12 -4.25
N GLY A 4 -6.99 -15.16 -4.87
CA GLY A 4 -5.93 -15.97 -4.29
C GLY A 4 -4.56 -15.28 -4.16
N ASP A 5 -4.29 -14.25 -4.93
CA ASP A 5 -2.98 -13.57 -4.92
C ASP A 5 -2.92 -12.45 -3.89
N LEU A 6 -4.07 -11.85 -3.53
CA LEU A 6 -4.14 -10.71 -2.61
C LEU A 6 -3.54 -11.03 -1.23
N LYS A 7 -3.71 -12.27 -0.75
CA LYS A 7 -3.12 -12.68 0.54
C LYS A 7 -1.58 -12.60 0.55
N TYR A 8 -0.93 -12.83 -0.60
CA TYR A 8 0.53 -12.71 -0.69
C TYR A 8 0.98 -11.25 -0.62
N TRP A 9 0.20 -10.31 -1.17
CA TRP A 9 0.45 -8.88 -1.05
C TRP A 9 0.40 -8.45 0.42
N VAL A 10 -0.68 -8.79 1.10
CA VAL A 10 -0.85 -8.47 2.51
C VAL A 10 0.20 -9.19 3.37
N ALA A 11 0.49 -10.46 3.09
CA ALA A 11 1.50 -11.24 3.81
C ALA A 11 2.89 -10.63 3.67
N LEU A 12 3.34 -10.28 2.45
CA LEU A 12 4.67 -9.74 2.22
C LEU A 12 4.87 -8.39 2.93
N LYS A 13 3.85 -7.53 2.94
CA LYS A 13 3.88 -6.25 3.65
C LYS A 13 3.95 -6.42 5.18
N ARG A 14 3.52 -7.57 5.71
CA ARG A 14 3.59 -7.91 7.14
C ARG A 14 4.93 -8.50 7.56
N VAL A 15 5.80 -8.83 6.62
CA VAL A 15 7.17 -9.27 6.95
C VAL A 15 7.94 -8.11 7.53
N GLU A 16 8.42 -8.26 8.76
CA GLU A 16 9.21 -7.23 9.43
C GLU A 16 10.49 -6.90 8.67
N GLY A 17 10.74 -5.62 8.44
CA GLY A 17 11.88 -5.12 7.67
C GLY A 17 11.64 -4.99 6.16
N ILE A 18 10.42 -5.29 5.68
CA ILE A 18 10.02 -5.02 4.30
C ILE A 18 9.20 -3.72 4.26
N GLY A 19 9.88 -2.62 3.93
CA GLY A 19 9.26 -1.31 3.64
C GLY A 19 8.72 -1.26 2.20
N ASN A 20 8.21 -0.09 1.78
CA ASN A 20 7.67 0.07 0.42
C ASN A 20 8.74 -0.17 -0.65
N VAL A 21 9.92 0.41 -0.49
CA VAL A 21 11.06 0.24 -1.44
C VAL A 21 11.47 -1.23 -1.55
N GLY A 22 11.66 -1.93 -0.42
CA GLY A 22 12.01 -3.35 -0.43
C GLY A 22 10.90 -4.22 -1.01
N PHE A 23 9.64 -3.86 -0.76
CA PHE A 23 8.50 -4.55 -1.38
C PHE A 23 8.55 -4.41 -2.89
N GLN A 24 8.73 -3.18 -3.41
CA GLN A 24 8.81 -2.91 -4.85
C GLN A 24 9.98 -3.66 -5.49
N ALA A 25 11.17 -3.62 -4.88
CA ALA A 25 12.33 -4.36 -5.37
C ALA A 25 12.07 -5.86 -5.50
N LEU A 26 11.32 -6.45 -4.56
CA LEU A 26 10.91 -7.87 -4.65
C LEU A 26 9.92 -8.12 -5.79
N ILE A 27 8.96 -7.20 -6.02
CA ILE A 27 8.03 -7.31 -7.15
C ILE A 27 8.75 -7.17 -8.49
N ASP A 28 9.71 -6.26 -8.59
CA ASP A 28 10.49 -6.06 -9.82
C ASP A 28 11.38 -7.27 -10.12
N ALA A 29 11.95 -7.90 -9.08
CA ALA A 29 12.81 -9.06 -9.23
C ALA A 29 12.04 -10.37 -9.54
N PHE A 30 10.86 -10.56 -8.96
CA PHE A 30 10.12 -11.82 -9.02
C PHE A 30 8.77 -11.74 -9.73
N GLY A 31 8.30 -10.55 -10.11
CA GLY A 31 7.02 -10.35 -10.77
C GLY A 31 5.81 -10.33 -9.83
N SER A 32 5.82 -11.11 -8.75
CA SER A 32 4.72 -11.16 -7.79
C SER A 32 5.18 -11.46 -6.35
N PRO A 33 4.38 -11.06 -5.32
CA PRO A 33 4.67 -11.47 -3.95
C PRO A 33 4.64 -12.99 -3.74
N ARG A 34 3.82 -13.69 -4.49
CA ARG A 34 3.74 -15.16 -4.46
C ARG A 34 5.07 -15.77 -4.87
N ASP A 35 5.65 -15.30 -5.99
CA ASP A 35 6.91 -15.80 -6.51
C ASP A 35 8.07 -15.39 -5.59
N ALA A 36 8.02 -14.21 -4.97
CA ALA A 36 8.98 -13.80 -3.94
C ALA A 36 8.99 -14.78 -2.74
N PHE A 37 7.82 -15.22 -2.24
CA PHE A 37 7.76 -16.22 -1.18
C PHE A 37 8.26 -17.61 -1.62
N ALA A 38 8.09 -17.96 -2.89
CA ALA A 38 8.56 -19.22 -3.47
C ALA A 38 10.07 -19.22 -3.73
N ALA A 39 10.67 -18.05 -3.97
CA ALA A 39 12.06 -17.89 -4.37
C ALA A 39 13.05 -18.49 -3.34
N PRO A 40 14.17 -19.05 -3.79
CA PRO A 40 15.26 -19.49 -2.91
C PRO A 40 15.84 -18.34 -2.07
N LEU A 41 16.35 -18.66 -0.88
CA LEU A 41 16.93 -17.66 0.03
C LEU A 41 18.06 -16.86 -0.64
N SER A 42 18.91 -17.49 -1.42
CA SER A 42 20.01 -16.85 -2.14
C SER A 42 19.51 -15.81 -3.14
N MET A 43 18.42 -16.09 -3.85
CA MET A 43 17.83 -15.15 -4.79
C MET A 43 17.19 -13.94 -4.07
N LEU A 44 16.54 -14.17 -2.93
CA LEU A 44 16.02 -13.08 -2.10
C LEU A 44 17.13 -12.15 -1.60
N GLN A 45 18.27 -12.72 -1.19
CA GLN A 45 19.43 -11.95 -0.73
C GLN A 45 20.14 -11.16 -1.84
N ALA A 46 19.95 -11.55 -3.09
CA ALA A 46 20.50 -10.84 -4.24
C ALA A 46 19.68 -9.60 -4.63
N VAL A 47 18.46 -9.44 -4.08
CA VAL A 47 17.60 -8.27 -4.37
C VAL A 47 18.16 -7.04 -3.64
N PRO A 48 18.39 -5.92 -4.34
CA PRO A 48 18.86 -4.68 -3.71
C PRO A 48 17.94 -4.25 -2.56
N GLY A 49 18.52 -3.92 -1.42
CA GLY A 49 17.77 -3.50 -0.23
C GLY A 49 17.18 -4.65 0.61
N ILE A 50 17.29 -5.91 0.16
CA ILE A 50 16.86 -7.09 0.93
C ILE A 50 18.06 -7.73 1.60
N GLY A 51 18.28 -7.39 2.85
CA GLY A 51 19.36 -7.98 3.65
C GLY A 51 19.08 -9.42 4.10
N VAL A 52 20.12 -10.09 4.58
CA VAL A 52 20.07 -11.48 5.08
C VAL A 52 18.90 -11.71 6.05
N LYS A 53 18.70 -10.79 7.00
CA LYS A 53 17.62 -10.86 8.00
C LYS A 53 16.22 -10.80 7.37
N SER A 54 16.02 -9.86 6.44
CA SER A 54 14.72 -9.71 5.76
C SER A 54 14.41 -10.91 4.88
N ALA A 55 15.39 -11.43 4.13
CA ALA A 55 15.25 -12.64 3.32
C ALA A 55 14.89 -13.86 4.18
N ALA A 56 15.56 -14.05 5.33
CA ALA A 56 15.24 -15.13 6.26
C ALA A 56 13.81 -14.99 6.84
N ARG A 57 13.36 -13.78 7.16
CA ARG A 57 12.00 -13.52 7.65
C ARG A 57 10.94 -13.81 6.60
N ILE A 58 11.20 -13.53 5.31
CA ILE A 58 10.30 -13.92 4.22
C ILE A 58 10.13 -15.44 4.22
N LYS A 59 11.22 -16.20 4.29
CA LYS A 59 11.18 -17.68 4.29
C LYS A 59 10.53 -18.28 5.54
N ALA A 60 10.69 -17.63 6.68
CA ALA A 60 10.12 -18.05 7.97
C ALA A 60 8.71 -17.50 8.23
N PHE A 61 8.08 -16.82 7.26
CA PHE A 61 6.80 -16.17 7.47
C PHE A 61 5.67 -17.18 7.73
N THR A 62 4.99 -17.02 8.86
CA THR A 62 3.88 -17.89 9.30
C THR A 62 2.55 -17.13 9.46
N GLY A 63 2.54 -15.81 9.18
CA GLY A 63 1.41 -14.94 9.43
C GLY A 63 0.24 -15.04 8.44
N TRP A 64 0.09 -16.15 7.72
CA TRP A 64 -0.89 -16.33 6.64
C TRP A 64 -2.33 -16.16 7.07
N GLU A 65 -2.71 -16.69 8.24
CA GLU A 65 -4.06 -16.50 8.79
C GLU A 65 -4.35 -15.04 9.15
N LYS A 66 -3.32 -14.31 9.64
CA LYS A 66 -3.47 -12.90 9.97
C LYS A 66 -3.68 -12.08 8.70
N ALA A 67 -2.96 -12.39 7.62
CA ALA A 67 -3.16 -11.75 6.32
C ALA A 67 -4.55 -12.04 5.75
N GLN A 68 -5.02 -13.28 5.86
CA GLN A 68 -6.35 -13.66 5.40
C GLN A 68 -7.46 -12.94 6.19
N ARG A 69 -7.37 -12.92 7.52
CA ARG A 69 -8.33 -12.20 8.40
C ARG A 69 -8.37 -10.70 8.11
N GLU A 70 -7.23 -10.11 7.73
CA GLU A 70 -7.16 -8.69 7.37
C GLU A 70 -7.96 -8.40 6.10
N ILE A 71 -7.83 -9.25 5.07
CA ILE A 71 -8.60 -9.15 3.82
C ILE A 71 -10.11 -9.30 4.09
N GLU A 72 -10.48 -10.31 4.86
CA GLU A 72 -11.88 -10.56 5.23
C GLU A 72 -12.49 -9.40 6.03
N ARG A 73 -11.69 -8.82 6.94
CA ARG A 73 -12.10 -7.66 7.73
C ARG A 73 -12.29 -6.43 6.85
N ALA A 74 -11.40 -6.20 5.89
CA ALA A 74 -11.55 -5.13 4.91
C ALA A 74 -12.84 -5.31 4.10
N GLY A 75 -13.06 -6.50 3.55
CA GLY A 75 -14.28 -6.80 2.78
C GLY A 75 -15.56 -6.61 3.57
N ARG A 76 -15.62 -7.08 4.84
CA ARG A 76 -16.76 -6.85 5.73
C ARG A 76 -17.03 -5.38 6.06
N ALA A 77 -15.99 -4.55 6.01
CA ALA A 77 -16.08 -3.10 6.22
C ALA A 77 -16.40 -2.32 4.93
N GLY A 78 -16.66 -3.00 3.81
CA GLY A 78 -16.87 -2.35 2.50
C GLY A 78 -15.62 -1.65 1.98
N VAL A 79 -14.43 -2.17 2.34
CA VAL A 79 -13.13 -1.63 1.94
C VAL A 79 -12.50 -2.57 0.92
N SER A 80 -12.13 -2.06 -0.24
CA SER A 80 -11.34 -2.76 -1.26
C SER A 80 -9.85 -2.62 -0.97
N ILE A 81 -9.06 -3.63 -1.36
CA ILE A 81 -7.60 -3.56 -1.35
C ILE A 81 -7.14 -3.47 -2.80
N VAL A 82 -6.57 -2.32 -3.17
CA VAL A 82 -6.09 -2.01 -4.52
C VAL A 82 -4.57 -2.06 -4.49
N THR A 83 -3.96 -2.97 -5.24
CA THR A 83 -2.51 -3.16 -5.29
C THR A 83 -1.86 -2.24 -6.32
N SER A 84 -0.55 -1.99 -6.21
CA SER A 84 0.19 -1.17 -7.17
C SER A 84 0.23 -1.75 -8.61
N ARG A 85 -0.24 -2.97 -8.81
CA ARG A 85 -0.42 -3.60 -10.13
C ARG A 85 -1.87 -3.59 -10.63
N ASP A 86 -2.77 -3.00 -9.87
CA ASP A 86 -4.17 -2.87 -10.26
C ASP A 86 -4.35 -1.62 -11.14
N PRO A 87 -5.12 -1.70 -12.23
CA PRO A 87 -5.44 -0.52 -13.07
C PRO A 87 -6.11 0.63 -12.32
N LEU A 88 -6.77 0.35 -11.19
CA LEU A 88 -7.40 1.35 -10.34
C LEU A 88 -6.41 2.06 -9.39
N TYR A 89 -5.13 1.63 -9.36
CA TYR A 89 -4.15 2.28 -8.52
C TYR A 89 -3.80 3.67 -9.08
N PRO A 90 -3.81 4.76 -8.25
CA PRO A 90 -3.60 6.11 -8.75
C PRO A 90 -2.23 6.27 -9.44
N PRO A 91 -2.17 6.67 -10.73
CA PRO A 91 -0.91 6.78 -11.47
C PRO A 91 0.08 7.78 -10.84
N ARG A 92 -0.44 8.88 -10.28
CA ARG A 92 0.40 9.88 -9.59
C ARG A 92 1.06 9.34 -8.34
N LEU A 93 0.37 8.44 -7.61
CA LEU A 93 0.94 7.79 -6.44
C LEU A 93 1.96 6.73 -6.87
N LEU A 94 1.69 6.01 -7.96
CA LEU A 94 2.59 5.01 -8.51
C LEU A 94 3.93 5.63 -8.97
N ALA A 95 3.95 6.92 -9.35
CA ALA A 95 5.15 7.64 -9.75
C ALA A 95 6.10 7.98 -8.59
N ALA A 96 5.68 7.79 -7.33
CA ALA A 96 6.56 7.99 -6.18
C ALA A 96 7.43 6.74 -5.95
N ASP A 97 8.73 6.93 -5.71
CA ASP A 97 9.69 5.83 -5.52
C ASP A 97 9.36 4.91 -4.35
N ASP A 98 8.69 5.45 -3.33
CA ASP A 98 8.30 4.73 -2.11
C ASP A 98 6.79 4.51 -1.99
N HIS A 99 6.08 4.47 -3.13
CA HIS A 99 4.62 4.29 -3.13
C HIS A 99 4.18 3.04 -2.35
N PRO A 100 3.02 3.09 -1.68
CA PRO A 100 2.47 1.94 -0.98
C PRO A 100 2.26 0.74 -1.90
N ALA A 101 2.59 -0.46 -1.44
CA ALA A 101 2.37 -1.68 -2.22
C ALA A 101 0.88 -1.91 -2.55
N TYR A 102 -0.01 -1.48 -1.66
CA TYR A 102 -1.46 -1.49 -1.86
C TYR A 102 -2.13 -0.42 -1.00
N LEU A 103 -3.36 -0.09 -1.35
CA LEU A 103 -4.22 0.88 -0.67
C LEU A 103 -5.47 0.17 -0.13
N TYR A 104 -5.95 0.63 1.01
CA TYR A 104 -7.29 0.36 1.48
C TYR A 104 -8.22 1.46 0.97
N VAL A 105 -9.20 1.10 0.16
CA VAL A 105 -10.09 2.05 -0.50
C VAL A 105 -11.52 1.84 -0.02
N ARG A 106 -12.12 2.88 0.50
CA ARG A 106 -13.55 2.92 0.81
C ARG A 106 -14.23 3.85 -0.19
N GLY A 107 -15.08 3.29 -1.04
CA GLY A 107 -15.69 4.02 -2.17
C GLY A 107 -14.96 3.74 -3.49
N VAL A 108 -14.87 4.72 -4.35
CA VAL A 108 -14.28 4.63 -5.69
C VAL A 108 -13.05 5.52 -5.78
N LEU A 109 -12.00 5.04 -6.42
CA LEU A 109 -10.86 5.85 -6.85
C LEU A 109 -11.09 6.29 -8.29
N GLU A 110 -11.09 7.60 -8.53
CA GLU A 110 -11.15 8.19 -9.86
C GLU A 110 -9.74 8.62 -10.25
N GLY A 111 -9.26 8.14 -11.42
CA GLY A 111 -7.84 8.24 -11.78
C GLY A 111 -7.37 9.62 -12.23
N ASP A 112 -8.29 10.48 -12.70
CA ASP A 112 -7.98 11.77 -13.35
C ASP A 112 -8.33 13.00 -12.50
N ASP A 113 -8.61 12.83 -11.21
CA ASP A 113 -8.97 13.90 -10.31
C ASP A 113 -7.87 14.95 -10.16
N VAL A 114 -8.27 16.22 -10.11
CA VAL A 114 -7.41 17.29 -9.63
C VAL A 114 -7.26 17.15 -8.13
N CYS A 115 -6.09 16.71 -7.68
CA CYS A 115 -5.82 16.44 -6.26
C CYS A 115 -4.97 17.53 -5.63
N VAL A 116 -5.30 17.88 -4.37
CA VAL A 116 -4.49 18.75 -3.52
C VAL A 116 -4.21 18.03 -2.19
N ALA A 117 -2.93 17.86 -1.86
CA ALA A 117 -2.52 17.32 -0.58
C ALA A 117 -2.60 18.39 0.51
N VAL A 118 -3.32 18.09 1.59
CA VAL A 118 -3.43 18.95 2.77
C VAL A 118 -2.70 18.29 3.93
N VAL A 119 -1.55 18.87 4.29
CA VAL A 119 -0.67 18.32 5.32
C VAL A 119 -0.56 19.26 6.51
N GLY A 120 -0.31 18.69 7.69
CA GLY A 120 -0.21 19.50 8.89
C GLY A 120 0.25 18.71 10.12
N SER A 121 0.33 19.39 11.27
CA SER A 121 0.72 18.80 12.54
C SER A 121 -0.31 17.78 13.03
N ARG A 122 0.17 16.66 13.62
CA ARG A 122 -0.68 15.68 14.32
C ARG A 122 -1.42 16.28 15.52
N ALA A 123 -0.85 17.35 16.10
CA ALA A 123 -1.43 18.12 17.20
C ALA A 123 -1.84 19.52 16.71
N ALA A 124 -2.75 19.58 15.73
CA ALA A 124 -3.21 20.85 15.18
C ALA A 124 -4.01 21.66 16.21
N SER A 125 -3.80 22.99 16.22
CA SER A 125 -4.59 23.92 17.02
C SER A 125 -6.05 23.96 16.56
N THR A 126 -6.96 24.47 17.40
CA THR A 126 -8.37 24.67 17.05
C THR A 126 -8.52 25.56 15.80
N TYR A 127 -7.73 26.62 15.69
CA TYR A 127 -7.69 27.47 14.52
C TYR A 127 -7.25 26.69 13.26
N GLY A 128 -6.17 25.90 13.38
CA GLY A 128 -5.69 25.06 12.27
C GLY A 128 -6.75 24.09 11.77
N LYS A 129 -7.44 23.39 12.68
CA LYS A 129 -8.55 22.49 12.34
C LYS A 129 -9.67 23.20 11.60
N TYR A 130 -10.15 24.31 12.14
CA TYR A 130 -11.23 25.11 11.53
C TYR A 130 -10.84 25.62 10.14
N THR A 131 -9.63 26.18 10.00
CA THR A 131 -9.16 26.71 8.71
C THR A 131 -9.03 25.59 7.66
N THR A 132 -8.47 24.44 8.05
CA THR A 132 -8.34 23.28 7.18
C THR A 132 -9.70 22.76 6.73
N GLU A 133 -10.65 22.60 7.65
CA GLU A 133 -12.01 22.14 7.32
C GLU A 133 -12.69 23.07 6.31
N ARG A 134 -12.59 24.38 6.52
CA ARG A 134 -13.16 25.37 5.59
C ARG A 134 -12.51 25.29 4.23
N LEU A 135 -11.18 25.27 4.17
CA LEU A 135 -10.42 25.19 2.92
C LEU A 135 -10.74 23.90 2.14
N CYS A 136 -10.72 22.76 2.81
CA CYS A 136 -11.01 21.47 2.19
C CYS A 136 -12.44 21.43 1.64
N ARG A 137 -13.41 21.98 2.38
CA ARG A 137 -14.79 22.10 1.90
C ARG A 137 -14.91 22.95 0.65
N GLU A 138 -14.25 24.11 0.63
CA GLU A 138 -14.27 25.01 -0.55
C GLU A 138 -13.60 24.37 -1.77
N LEU A 139 -12.50 23.62 -1.59
CA LEU A 139 -11.83 22.87 -2.64
C LEU A 139 -12.75 21.78 -3.19
N ALA A 140 -13.35 20.98 -2.32
CA ALA A 140 -14.25 19.90 -2.71
C ALA A 140 -15.48 20.41 -3.48
N LEU A 141 -16.06 21.56 -3.08
CA LEU A 141 -17.15 22.20 -3.80
C LEU A 141 -16.78 22.67 -5.22
N ARG A 142 -15.48 22.82 -5.50
CA ARG A 142 -14.96 23.14 -6.84
C ARG A 142 -14.49 21.90 -7.62
N GLY A 143 -14.81 20.70 -7.15
CA GLY A 143 -14.41 19.45 -7.80
C GLY A 143 -12.95 19.06 -7.59
N VAL A 144 -12.28 19.62 -6.56
CA VAL A 144 -10.91 19.24 -6.21
C VAL A 144 -10.94 18.13 -5.18
N THR A 145 -10.24 17.03 -5.47
CA THR A 145 -10.05 15.93 -4.52
C THR A 145 -9.00 16.33 -3.48
N VAL A 146 -9.37 16.26 -2.20
CA VAL A 146 -8.48 16.59 -1.08
C VAL A 146 -7.84 15.29 -0.57
N VAL A 147 -6.50 15.27 -0.50
CA VAL A 147 -5.67 14.13 -0.09
C VAL A 147 -4.88 14.46 1.18
#